data_cc7368293346306593b270b90f99faa6
#
_entry.id   cc7368293346306593b270b90f99faa6
#
_cell.length_a   1.000
_cell.length_b   1.000
_cell.length_c   1.000
_cell.angle_alpha   90.00
_cell.angle_beta   90.00
_cell.angle_gamma   90.00
#
_symmetry.space_group_name_H-M   'P 1'
#
loop_
_entity.id
_entity.type
_entity.pdbx_description
1 polymer ?
#
loop_
_entity_poly.entity_id
_entity_poly.type
_entity_poly.pdbx_seq_one_letter_code
_entity_poly.pdbx_strand_id
1 'polypeptide(L)'
;MRTTIHWMVVPALVAGATCPARAVTYLSIEQAQQAIFPQARLHQLERTLTSDQRKAIEKTSGVKVRAAQLKIWQVEGGGWFIVDEVIGKHEFITYAVGLTADGAVKQLEVMDYRETYGGQVRDEKWRAQFIGKKHGAKLKLDDDIQNISGATLSSRHLADGVRRLLATYELALKPKA
;
A
#
# COMPACT_ATOMS: atom_id res chain seq x y z
N MET A 1 60.81 49.25 -15.30
CA MET A 1 59.67 48.59 -15.94
C MET A 1 59.11 47.61 -14.93
N ARG A 2 57.96 47.89 -14.31
CA ARG A 2 57.29 47.02 -13.37
C ARG A 2 56.06 46.40 -14.10
N THR A 3 56.12 45.09 -14.32
CA THR A 3 55.06 44.35 -14.98
C THR A 3 54.08 43.87 -13.90
N THR A 4 52.85 44.42 -13.88
CA THR A 4 51.79 43.99 -12.99
C THR A 4 51.01 42.85 -13.67
N ILE A 5 51.11 41.65 -13.06
CA ILE A 5 50.33 40.45 -13.48
C ILE A 5 48.98 40.53 -12.79
N HIS A 6 47.89 40.67 -13.60
CA HIS A 6 46.50 40.60 -13.12
C HIS A 6 46.07 39.16 -13.12
N TRP A 7 45.78 38.63 -11.95
CA TRP A 7 45.14 37.31 -11.78
C TRP A 7 43.62 37.47 -12.03
N MET A 8 43.14 36.92 -13.12
CA MET A 8 41.70 36.74 -13.33
C MET A 8 41.19 35.59 -12.48
N VAL A 9 40.35 35.89 -11.49
CA VAL A 9 39.59 34.88 -10.75
C VAL A 9 38.30 34.59 -11.54
N VAL A 10 38.23 33.39 -12.14
CA VAL A 10 37.02 32.91 -12.79
C VAL A 10 36.16 32.20 -11.72
N PRO A 11 34.94 32.68 -11.43
CA PRO A 11 34.06 31.96 -10.51
C PRO A 11 33.56 30.66 -11.18
N ALA A 12 33.93 29.52 -10.59
CA ALA A 12 33.34 28.22 -10.98
C ALA A 12 31.88 28.16 -10.52
N LEU A 13 30.98 28.21 -11.47
CA LEU A 13 29.54 28.00 -11.25
C LEU A 13 29.33 26.50 -11.00
N VAL A 14 29.16 26.09 -9.75
CA VAL A 14 28.75 24.74 -9.40
C VAL A 14 27.24 24.62 -9.65
N ALA A 15 26.88 24.13 -10.83
CA ALA A 15 25.51 23.72 -11.12
C ALA A 15 25.18 22.48 -10.31
N GLY A 16 24.50 22.66 -9.17
CA GLY A 16 23.94 21.57 -8.39
C GLY A 16 22.88 20.85 -9.21
N ALA A 17 23.18 19.67 -9.72
CA ALA A 17 22.22 18.80 -10.33
C ALA A 17 21.25 18.30 -9.25
N THR A 18 20.08 18.92 -9.14
CA THR A 18 18.96 18.39 -8.37
C THR A 18 18.43 17.17 -9.12
N CYS A 19 18.86 15.96 -8.75
CA CYS A 19 18.21 14.74 -9.19
C CYS A 19 16.79 14.73 -8.60
N PRO A 20 15.74 14.71 -9.43
CA PRO A 20 14.40 14.51 -8.91
C PRO A 20 14.35 13.12 -8.27
N ALA A 21 13.94 13.06 -7.01
CA ALA A 21 13.64 11.79 -6.35
C ALA A 21 12.54 11.10 -7.17
N ARG A 22 12.91 10.11 -7.98
CA ARG A 22 11.93 9.28 -8.69
C ARG A 22 11.29 8.37 -7.67
N ALA A 23 9.96 8.46 -7.53
CA ALA A 23 9.19 7.43 -6.86
C ALA A 23 9.53 6.08 -7.51
N VAL A 24 9.98 5.13 -6.69
CA VAL A 24 10.26 3.78 -7.17
C VAL A 24 8.97 3.00 -7.12
N THR A 25 8.32 2.81 -8.27
CA THR A 25 7.20 1.88 -8.41
C THR A 25 7.78 0.47 -8.48
N TYR A 26 7.42 -0.36 -7.51
CA TYR A 26 7.95 -1.74 -7.42
C TYR A 26 7.15 -2.72 -8.25
N LEU A 27 5.82 -2.54 -8.33
CA LEU A 27 4.93 -3.43 -9.07
C LEU A 27 3.85 -2.62 -9.80
N SER A 28 3.58 -3.00 -11.05
CA SER A 28 2.35 -2.61 -11.74
C SER A 28 1.16 -3.41 -11.17
N ILE A 29 -0.08 -3.02 -11.53
CA ILE A 29 -1.28 -3.77 -11.16
C ILE A 29 -1.18 -5.21 -11.67
N GLU A 30 -0.78 -5.40 -12.92
CA GLU A 30 -0.65 -6.72 -13.56
C GLU A 30 0.43 -7.57 -12.88
N GLN A 31 1.55 -6.95 -12.51
CA GLN A 31 2.61 -7.65 -11.78
C GLN A 31 2.16 -8.07 -10.39
N ALA A 32 1.42 -7.21 -9.67
CA ALA A 32 0.87 -7.54 -8.37
C ALA A 32 -0.21 -8.63 -8.47
N GLN A 33 -1.06 -8.59 -9.52
CA GLN A 33 -2.03 -9.65 -9.81
C GLN A 33 -1.35 -10.99 -10.05
N GLN A 34 -0.30 -10.99 -10.89
CA GLN A 34 0.47 -12.20 -11.19
C GLN A 34 1.20 -12.75 -9.96
N ALA A 35 1.72 -11.87 -9.09
CA ALA A 35 2.37 -12.29 -7.85
C ALA A 35 1.40 -12.93 -6.85
N ILE A 36 0.18 -12.39 -6.73
CA ILE A 36 -0.81 -12.84 -5.74
C ILE A 36 -1.65 -14.02 -6.28
N PHE A 37 -2.02 -13.96 -7.57
CA PHE A 37 -2.88 -14.93 -8.23
C PHE A 37 -2.24 -15.40 -9.54
N PRO A 38 -1.15 -16.19 -9.50
CA PRO A 38 -0.50 -16.66 -10.70
C PRO A 38 -1.47 -17.45 -11.56
N GLN A 39 -1.50 -17.14 -12.88
CA GLN A 39 -2.34 -17.79 -13.90
C GLN A 39 -3.86 -17.65 -13.72
N ALA A 40 -4.35 -16.92 -12.71
CA ALA A 40 -5.79 -16.67 -12.56
C ALA A 40 -6.24 -15.57 -13.52
N ARG A 41 -7.50 -15.66 -13.96
CA ARG A 41 -8.19 -14.56 -14.64
C ARG A 41 -8.84 -13.65 -13.61
N LEU A 42 -8.65 -12.35 -13.78
CA LEU A 42 -9.20 -11.34 -12.91
C LEU A 42 -10.06 -10.37 -13.73
N HIS A 43 -11.28 -10.13 -13.25
CA HIS A 43 -12.24 -9.23 -13.88
C HIS A 43 -12.39 -7.97 -13.04
N GLN A 44 -12.01 -6.83 -13.60
CA GLN A 44 -12.18 -5.54 -12.93
C GLN A 44 -13.67 -5.24 -12.74
N LEU A 45 -14.05 -4.79 -11.57
CA LEU A 45 -15.40 -4.37 -11.25
C LEU A 45 -15.42 -2.91 -10.83
N GLU A 46 -16.43 -2.20 -11.32
CA GLU A 46 -16.75 -0.88 -10.81
C GLU A 46 -17.62 -1.01 -9.56
N ARG A 47 -17.08 -0.58 -8.44
CA ARG A 47 -17.79 -0.63 -7.16
C ARG A 47 -17.60 0.66 -6.40
N THR A 48 -18.70 1.32 -6.11
CA THR A 48 -18.73 2.52 -5.26
C THR A 48 -19.46 2.20 -3.96
N LEU A 49 -18.81 2.47 -2.85
CA LEU A 49 -19.40 2.30 -1.52
C LEU A 49 -20.46 3.38 -1.26
N THR A 50 -21.58 2.99 -0.76
CA THR A 50 -22.61 3.93 -0.27
C THR A 50 -22.13 4.64 1.00
N SER A 51 -22.76 5.76 1.36
CA SER A 51 -22.47 6.48 2.60
C SER A 51 -22.62 5.59 3.84
N ASP A 52 -23.61 4.72 3.86
CA ASP A 52 -23.87 3.83 5.00
C ASP A 52 -22.83 2.71 5.07
N GLN A 53 -22.44 2.13 3.92
CA GLN A 53 -21.34 1.17 3.86
C GLN A 53 -20.04 1.79 4.37
N ARG A 54 -19.70 3.01 3.95
CA ARG A 54 -18.50 3.71 4.42
C ARG A 54 -18.52 3.90 5.93
N LYS A 55 -19.62 4.43 6.49
CA LYS A 55 -19.78 4.59 7.94
C LYS A 55 -19.65 3.26 8.69
N ALA A 56 -20.27 2.19 8.18
CA ALA A 56 -20.18 0.87 8.78
C ALA A 56 -18.75 0.33 8.76
N ILE A 57 -18.04 0.45 7.62
CA ILE A 57 -16.64 0.05 7.49
C ILE A 57 -15.75 0.84 8.46
N GLU A 58 -15.91 2.17 8.52
CA GLU A 58 -15.17 3.03 9.44
C GLU A 58 -15.41 2.66 10.91
N LYS A 59 -16.68 2.45 11.28
CA LYS A 59 -17.06 2.04 12.65
C LYS A 59 -16.43 0.70 13.03
N THR A 60 -16.44 -0.26 12.10
CA THR A 60 -15.98 -1.63 12.37
C THR A 60 -14.46 -1.74 12.36
N SER A 61 -13.80 -1.07 11.41
CA SER A 61 -12.33 -1.10 11.29
C SER A 61 -11.61 -0.10 12.18
N GLY A 62 -12.30 0.96 12.63
CA GLY A 62 -11.67 2.10 13.28
C GLY A 62 -10.84 2.98 12.33
N VAL A 63 -10.95 2.79 11.01
CA VAL A 63 -10.12 3.43 9.98
C VAL A 63 -11.00 4.14 8.96
N LYS A 64 -10.67 5.38 8.65
CA LYS A 64 -11.43 6.18 7.66
C LYS A 64 -11.35 5.58 6.25
N VAL A 65 -12.48 5.57 5.55
CA VAL A 65 -12.57 5.24 4.12
C VAL A 65 -12.26 6.50 3.31
N ARG A 66 -11.12 6.53 2.64
CA ARG A 66 -10.64 7.71 1.91
C ARG A 66 -11.34 7.90 0.57
N ALA A 67 -11.54 6.82 -0.17
CA ALA A 67 -12.21 6.82 -1.46
C ALA A 67 -13.47 5.96 -1.41
N ALA A 68 -14.55 6.46 -1.99
CA ALA A 68 -15.78 5.66 -2.13
C ALA A 68 -15.67 4.63 -3.25
N GLN A 69 -15.00 4.99 -4.35
CA GLN A 69 -14.75 4.10 -5.48
C GLN A 69 -13.62 3.14 -5.14
N LEU A 70 -13.88 1.85 -5.28
CA LEU A 70 -12.93 0.80 -5.01
C LEU A 70 -12.18 0.40 -6.29
N LYS A 71 -10.88 0.12 -6.16
CA LYS A 71 -10.07 -0.50 -7.23
C LYS A 71 -10.02 -2.00 -6.98
N ILE A 72 -10.96 -2.75 -7.54
CA ILE A 72 -11.16 -4.18 -7.24
C ILE A 72 -11.29 -5.03 -8.48
N TRP A 73 -10.86 -6.27 -8.36
CA TRP A 73 -11.02 -7.33 -9.36
C TRP A 73 -11.55 -8.60 -8.67
N GLN A 74 -12.51 -9.21 -9.29
CA GLN A 74 -12.98 -10.54 -8.91
C GLN A 74 -12.08 -11.59 -9.57
N VAL A 75 -11.64 -12.56 -8.80
CA VAL A 75 -10.81 -13.66 -9.27
C VAL A 75 -11.71 -14.81 -9.77
N GLU A 76 -11.46 -15.33 -10.95
CA GLU A 76 -12.16 -16.52 -11.47
C GLU A 76 -11.89 -17.71 -10.53
N GLY A 77 -12.93 -18.42 -10.13
CA GLY A 77 -12.84 -19.46 -9.10
C GLY A 77 -12.99 -18.95 -7.66
N GLY A 78 -13.14 -17.64 -7.47
CA GLY A 78 -13.40 -17.00 -6.18
C GLY A 78 -12.22 -16.23 -5.61
N GLY A 79 -12.53 -15.24 -4.80
CA GLY A 79 -11.55 -14.34 -4.20
C GLY A 79 -11.57 -12.94 -4.82
N TRP A 80 -10.71 -12.08 -4.27
CA TRP A 80 -10.66 -10.67 -4.65
C TRP A 80 -9.22 -10.17 -4.69
N PHE A 81 -8.93 -9.33 -5.67
CA PHE A 81 -7.73 -8.54 -5.72
C PHE A 81 -8.13 -7.07 -5.53
N ILE A 82 -7.53 -6.39 -4.57
CA ILE A 82 -7.91 -5.03 -4.18
C ILE A 82 -6.64 -4.19 -4.12
N VAL A 83 -6.66 -3.04 -4.79
CA VAL A 83 -5.59 -2.02 -4.70
C VAL A 83 -6.10 -0.86 -3.87
N ASP A 84 -5.31 -0.43 -2.91
CA ASP A 84 -5.66 0.67 -2.01
C ASP A 84 -4.41 1.47 -1.62
N GLU A 85 -4.61 2.57 -0.91
CA GLU A 85 -3.55 3.48 -0.49
C GLU A 85 -3.69 3.83 0.99
N VAL A 86 -2.55 3.91 1.66
CA VAL A 86 -2.44 4.51 3.00
C VAL A 86 -1.38 5.60 2.97
N ILE A 87 -1.50 6.55 3.90
CA ILE A 87 -0.42 7.51 4.09
C ILE A 87 0.65 6.86 4.97
N GLY A 88 1.92 6.96 4.57
CA GLY A 88 3.04 6.60 5.42
C GLY A 88 3.29 7.68 6.48
N LYS A 89 4.50 8.17 6.58
CA LYS A 89 4.82 9.34 7.41
C LYS A 89 4.54 10.64 6.63
N HIS A 90 4.95 10.71 5.37
CA HIS A 90 4.84 11.89 4.50
C HIS A 90 4.23 11.57 3.15
N GLU A 91 4.43 10.36 2.63
CA GLU A 91 4.07 9.95 1.29
C GLU A 91 3.01 8.84 1.31
N PHE A 92 2.32 8.67 0.19
CA PHE A 92 1.38 7.56 0.02
C PHE A 92 2.13 6.25 -0.22
N ILE A 93 1.58 5.19 0.35
CA ILE A 93 1.99 3.81 0.12
C ILE A 93 0.84 3.14 -0.63
N THR A 94 1.08 2.78 -1.90
CA THR A 94 0.13 1.99 -2.68
C THR A 94 0.40 0.51 -2.43
N TYR A 95 -0.63 -0.25 -2.14
CA TYR A 95 -0.53 -1.67 -1.86
C TYR A 95 -1.68 -2.46 -2.48
N ALA A 96 -1.45 -3.73 -2.71
CA ALA A 96 -2.46 -4.69 -3.17
C ALA A 96 -2.67 -5.78 -2.13
N VAL A 97 -3.92 -6.20 -1.95
CA VAL A 97 -4.28 -7.34 -1.12
C VAL A 97 -5.08 -8.33 -1.94
N GLY A 98 -4.62 -9.57 -1.96
CA GLY A 98 -5.44 -10.70 -2.42
C GLY A 98 -6.22 -11.27 -1.25
N LEU A 99 -7.51 -11.49 -1.46
CA LEU A 99 -8.37 -12.21 -0.54
C LEU A 99 -8.82 -13.53 -1.17
N THR A 100 -8.88 -14.58 -0.37
CA THR A 100 -9.51 -15.84 -0.76
C THR A 100 -11.03 -15.71 -0.87
N ALA A 101 -11.70 -16.71 -1.39
CA ALA A 101 -13.17 -16.71 -1.53
C ALA A 101 -13.91 -16.53 -0.20
N ASP A 102 -13.31 -16.99 0.91
CA ASP A 102 -13.85 -16.89 2.26
C ASP A 102 -13.35 -15.63 3.03
N GLY A 103 -12.69 -14.71 2.32
CA GLY A 103 -12.27 -13.40 2.82
C GLY A 103 -11.01 -13.40 3.70
N ALA A 104 -10.21 -14.46 3.67
CA ALA A 104 -8.91 -14.45 4.30
C ALA A 104 -7.88 -13.72 3.41
N VAL A 105 -6.93 -13.03 4.01
CA VAL A 105 -5.78 -12.49 3.27
C VAL A 105 -4.97 -13.63 2.68
N LYS A 106 -4.86 -13.68 1.36
CA LYS A 106 -4.00 -14.58 0.62
C LYS A 106 -2.57 -14.07 0.59
N GLN A 107 -2.41 -12.78 0.28
CA GLN A 107 -1.11 -12.11 0.18
C GLN A 107 -1.29 -10.60 0.20
N LEU A 108 -0.25 -9.89 0.69
CA LEU A 108 -0.11 -8.44 0.64
C LEU A 108 1.12 -8.09 -0.21
N GLU A 109 0.99 -7.16 -1.15
CA GLU A 109 2.09 -6.60 -1.92
C GLU A 109 2.15 -5.07 -1.78
N VAL A 110 3.34 -4.52 -1.56
CA VAL A 110 3.58 -3.08 -1.58
C VAL A 110 4.00 -2.69 -3.00
N MET A 111 3.14 -1.94 -3.68
CA MET A 111 3.29 -1.59 -5.09
C MET A 111 4.08 -0.31 -5.32
N ASP A 112 3.91 0.68 -4.45
CA ASP A 112 4.65 1.96 -4.49
C ASP A 112 4.98 2.40 -3.06
N TYR A 113 6.23 2.78 -2.85
CA TYR A 113 6.74 3.23 -1.56
C TYR A 113 7.70 4.41 -1.76
N ARG A 114 7.29 5.60 -1.32
CA ARG A 114 8.03 6.84 -1.56
C ARG A 114 8.71 7.41 -0.32
N GLU A 115 8.52 6.76 0.83
CA GLU A 115 9.17 7.17 2.05
C GLU A 115 10.67 6.90 2.01
N THR A 116 11.46 7.76 2.64
CA THR A 116 12.91 7.62 2.72
C THR A 116 13.33 6.42 3.59
N TYR A 117 12.53 6.11 4.63
CA TYR A 117 12.81 5.03 5.60
C TYR A 117 11.65 4.05 5.66
N GLY A 118 11.94 2.81 6.06
CA GLY A 118 10.91 1.81 6.32
C GLY A 118 10.59 0.91 5.13
N GLY A 119 11.47 0.82 4.15
CA GLY A 119 11.33 -0.08 3.02
C GLY A 119 11.15 -1.55 3.39
N GLN A 120 11.41 -1.93 4.65
CA GLN A 120 11.22 -3.29 5.18
C GLN A 120 9.75 -3.73 5.21
N VAL A 121 8.77 -2.82 5.07
CA VAL A 121 7.36 -3.20 4.85
C VAL A 121 7.17 -4.03 3.57
N ARG A 122 8.16 -4.03 2.65
CA ARG A 122 8.19 -4.85 1.44
C ARG A 122 8.74 -6.24 1.67
N ASP A 123 9.41 -6.48 2.79
CA ASP A 123 10.01 -7.79 3.08
C ASP A 123 8.92 -8.85 3.14
N GLU A 124 9.11 -9.93 2.41
CA GLU A 124 8.15 -11.03 2.32
C GLU A 124 7.82 -11.58 3.72
N LYS A 125 8.83 -11.74 4.58
CA LYS A 125 8.66 -12.20 5.95
C LYS A 125 7.74 -11.29 6.76
N TRP A 126 7.86 -9.96 6.59
CA TRP A 126 6.97 -9.01 7.27
C TRP A 126 5.55 -9.09 6.72
N ARG A 127 5.40 -9.13 5.40
CA ARG A 127 4.08 -9.20 4.73
C ARG A 127 3.36 -10.53 4.99
N ALA A 128 4.11 -11.63 5.19
CA ALA A 128 3.54 -12.94 5.49
C ALA A 128 2.70 -12.98 6.77
N GLN A 129 2.90 -12.05 7.71
CA GLN A 129 2.12 -11.95 8.95
C GLN A 129 0.64 -11.67 8.71
N PHE A 130 0.29 -11.14 7.55
CA PHE A 130 -1.10 -10.86 7.17
C PHE A 130 -1.82 -12.08 6.60
N ILE A 131 -1.10 -13.08 6.11
CA ILE A 131 -1.68 -14.27 5.47
C ILE A 131 -2.62 -14.99 6.44
N GLY A 132 -3.81 -15.36 5.95
CA GLY A 132 -4.85 -16.04 6.72
C GLY A 132 -5.66 -15.13 7.64
N LYS A 133 -5.29 -13.87 7.83
CA LYS A 133 -6.07 -12.91 8.63
C LYS A 133 -7.41 -12.65 7.96
N LYS A 134 -8.48 -12.60 8.76
CA LYS A 134 -9.86 -12.32 8.34
C LYS A 134 -10.43 -11.12 9.06
N HIS A 135 -11.62 -10.72 8.66
CA HIS A 135 -12.39 -9.72 9.40
C HIS A 135 -12.49 -10.08 10.89
N GLY A 136 -12.25 -9.11 11.76
CA GLY A 136 -12.15 -9.30 13.21
C GLY A 136 -10.73 -9.55 13.72
N ALA A 137 -9.74 -9.79 12.86
CA ALA A 137 -8.33 -9.83 13.28
C ALA A 137 -7.90 -8.47 13.83
N LYS A 138 -7.09 -8.45 14.89
CA LYS A 138 -6.65 -7.22 15.55
C LYS A 138 -5.83 -6.33 14.62
N LEU A 139 -4.89 -6.91 13.87
CA LEU A 139 -3.96 -6.23 12.98
C LEU A 139 -3.32 -5.03 13.68
N LYS A 140 -2.77 -5.28 14.87
CA LYS A 140 -2.20 -4.27 15.75
C LYS A 140 -0.71 -4.49 15.92
N LEU A 141 0.09 -3.43 15.78
CA LEU A 141 1.53 -3.50 16.02
C LEU A 141 1.85 -3.91 17.45
N ASP A 142 2.90 -4.70 17.59
CA ASP A 142 3.42 -5.24 18.84
C ASP A 142 2.43 -6.19 19.57
N ASP A 143 1.36 -6.61 18.86
CA ASP A 143 0.41 -7.64 19.28
C ASP A 143 0.43 -8.81 18.29
N ASP A 144 -0.20 -8.67 17.12
CA ASP A 144 -0.26 -9.71 16.08
C ASP A 144 0.41 -9.31 14.76
N ILE A 145 0.98 -8.10 14.69
CA ILE A 145 1.83 -7.61 13.60
C ILE A 145 3.11 -7.02 14.18
N GLN A 146 4.24 -7.54 13.76
CA GLN A 146 5.55 -7.04 14.20
C GLN A 146 5.77 -5.61 13.69
N ASN A 147 6.18 -4.72 14.61
CA ASN A 147 6.60 -3.38 14.28
C ASN A 147 7.96 -3.38 13.57
N ILE A 148 8.19 -2.37 12.73
CA ILE A 148 9.49 -2.12 12.09
C ILE A 148 10.08 -0.87 12.72
N SER A 149 11.23 -1.02 13.37
CA SER A 149 11.97 0.12 13.95
C SER A 149 12.32 1.14 12.86
N GLY A 150 12.03 2.40 13.11
CA GLY A 150 12.21 3.48 12.13
C GLY A 150 11.08 3.59 11.08
N ALA A 151 10.14 2.63 11.03
CA ALA A 151 9.00 2.62 10.10
C ALA A 151 7.64 2.39 10.77
N THR A 152 7.50 2.72 12.03
CA THR A 152 6.28 2.47 12.81
C THR A 152 5.03 3.02 12.17
N LEU A 153 5.08 4.21 11.54
CA LEU A 153 3.90 4.79 10.87
C LEU A 153 3.52 3.99 9.62
N SER A 154 4.47 3.64 8.78
CA SER A 154 4.22 2.83 7.58
C SER A 154 3.64 1.45 7.94
N SER A 155 4.24 0.77 8.94
CA SER A 155 3.77 -0.53 9.44
C SER A 155 2.35 -0.45 10.01
N ARG A 156 2.06 0.58 10.82
CA ARG A 156 0.75 0.81 11.42
C ARG A 156 -0.30 1.08 10.36
N HIS A 157 -0.03 2.01 9.45
CA HIS A 157 -1.02 2.42 8.46
C HIS A 157 -1.29 1.32 7.44
N LEU A 158 -0.30 0.47 7.09
CA LEU A 158 -0.55 -0.73 6.29
C LEU A 158 -1.42 -1.74 7.04
N ALA A 159 -1.17 -2.01 8.31
CA ALA A 159 -2.01 -2.88 9.12
C ALA A 159 -3.45 -2.34 9.23
N ASP A 160 -3.60 -1.03 9.45
CA ASP A 160 -4.89 -0.33 9.46
C ASP A 160 -5.60 -0.42 8.10
N GLY A 161 -4.86 -0.26 7.01
CA GLY A 161 -5.37 -0.41 5.65
C GLY A 161 -5.91 -1.82 5.39
N VAL A 162 -5.15 -2.86 5.73
CA VAL A 162 -5.60 -4.25 5.60
C VAL A 162 -6.84 -4.50 6.46
N ARG A 163 -6.88 -4.00 7.71
CA ARG A 163 -8.06 -4.12 8.58
C ARG A 163 -9.29 -3.47 7.96
N ARG A 164 -9.14 -2.29 7.33
CA ARG A 164 -10.20 -1.62 6.57
C ARG A 164 -10.66 -2.46 5.38
N LEU A 165 -9.76 -3.04 4.60
CA LEU A 165 -10.11 -3.88 3.45
C LEU A 165 -10.86 -5.15 3.85
N LEU A 166 -10.49 -5.78 4.97
CA LEU A 166 -11.21 -6.93 5.50
C LEU A 166 -12.64 -6.56 5.95
N ALA A 167 -12.83 -5.39 6.56
CA ALA A 167 -14.16 -4.87 6.86
C ALA A 167 -14.95 -4.52 5.58
N THR A 168 -14.27 -4.00 4.56
CA THR A 168 -14.88 -3.74 3.24
C THR A 168 -15.37 -5.02 2.59
N TYR A 169 -14.57 -6.09 2.62
CA TYR A 169 -14.98 -7.38 2.12
C TYR A 169 -16.26 -7.86 2.83
N GLU A 170 -16.25 -7.91 4.15
CA GLU A 170 -17.38 -8.44 4.93
C GLU A 170 -18.69 -7.65 4.71
N LEU A 171 -18.60 -6.31 4.63
CA LEU A 171 -19.78 -5.45 4.59
C LEU A 171 -20.25 -5.06 3.19
N ALA A 172 -19.39 -5.20 2.17
CA ALA A 172 -19.72 -4.69 0.84
C ALA A 172 -19.41 -5.64 -0.33
N LEU A 173 -18.51 -6.62 -0.18
CA LEU A 173 -18.07 -7.50 -1.27
C LEU A 173 -18.52 -8.95 -1.09
N LYS A 174 -18.66 -9.41 0.14
CA LYS A 174 -19.09 -10.78 0.45
C LYS A 174 -20.44 -11.09 -0.20
N PRO A 175 -20.55 -12.19 -0.96
CA PRO A 175 -21.83 -12.61 -1.51
C PRO A 175 -22.87 -12.76 -0.37
N LYS A 176 -24.05 -12.22 -0.60
CA LYS A 176 -25.16 -12.47 0.32
C LYS A 176 -25.63 -13.90 0.07
N ALA A 177 -25.67 -14.70 1.12
CA ALA A 177 -26.26 -16.03 1.09
C ALA A 177 -27.75 -15.97 0.80
#